data_6ab89774aa5fde15bf0d562b5af80133
#
_entry.id   6ab89774aa5fde15bf0d562b5af80133
#
_cell.length_a   1.000
_cell.length_b   1.000
_cell.length_c   1.000
_cell.angle_alpha   90.00
_cell.angle_beta   90.00
_cell.angle_gamma   90.00
#
_symmetry.space_group_name_H-M   'P 1'
#
loop_
_entity.id
_entity.type
_entity.pdbx_description
1 polymer ?
#
loop_
_entity_poly.entity_id
_entity_poly.type
_entity_poly.pdbx_seq_one_letter_code
_entity_poly.pdbx_strand_id
1 'polypeptide(L)'
;MTVTRAGRPRLRSQRRPGTTARDEILDAAGELFTTTGYTGTSTRTIAEAVGIRQASLYHYFSTKDDILCALLSQTVTPTLSFIPVLTAADPPLSAAGHLHALAAFDGHQLLNGRWNLGALYLQPELRGARLEPFWSDREQLRLHYLALSKAIVTET
;
A
#
# COMPACT_ATOMS: atom_id res chain seq x y z
N MET A 1 -17.62 -31.37 -11.60
CA MET A 1 -16.43 -30.98 -12.38
C MET A 1 -16.57 -29.50 -12.75
N THR A 2 -15.91 -28.62 -12.01
CA THR A 2 -16.00 -27.16 -12.20
C THR A 2 -14.90 -26.76 -13.18
N VAL A 3 -15.28 -26.39 -14.39
CA VAL A 3 -14.33 -25.92 -15.43
C VAL A 3 -13.86 -24.52 -15.04
N THR A 4 -12.62 -24.43 -14.61
CA THR A 4 -11.94 -23.15 -14.40
C THR A 4 -11.77 -22.47 -15.75
N ARG A 5 -12.50 -21.38 -15.97
CA ARG A 5 -12.43 -20.59 -17.21
C ARG A 5 -11.06 -19.91 -17.25
N ALA A 6 -10.12 -20.48 -17.98
CA ALA A 6 -8.82 -19.87 -18.24
C ALA A 6 -9.05 -18.51 -18.92
N GLY A 7 -8.57 -17.44 -18.30
CA GLY A 7 -8.59 -16.10 -18.89
C GLY A 7 -7.80 -16.09 -20.20
N ARG A 8 -8.23 -15.23 -21.13
CA ARG A 8 -7.61 -15.08 -22.46
C ARG A 8 -6.10 -14.83 -22.30
N PRO A 9 -5.23 -15.53 -23.07
CA PRO A 9 -3.77 -15.37 -22.96
C PRO A 9 -3.35 -13.92 -23.09
N ARG A 10 -2.40 -13.49 -22.26
CA ARG A 10 -1.78 -12.17 -22.35
C ARG A 10 -1.09 -12.01 -23.71
N LEU A 11 -1.21 -10.86 -24.33
CA LEU A 11 -0.56 -10.53 -25.62
C LEU A 11 0.97 -10.41 -25.50
N ARG A 12 1.52 -10.33 -24.28
CA ARG A 12 2.96 -10.23 -23.99
C ARG A 12 3.31 -10.93 -22.66
N SER A 13 4.57 -11.38 -22.53
CA SER A 13 5.13 -11.91 -21.28
C SER A 13 5.10 -10.85 -20.18
N GLN A 14 5.03 -11.30 -18.91
CA GLN A 14 5.11 -10.46 -17.72
C GLN A 14 6.32 -9.52 -17.80
N ARG A 15 6.08 -8.22 -17.68
CA ARG A 15 7.11 -7.19 -17.82
C ARG A 15 7.51 -6.55 -16.49
N ARG A 16 6.71 -6.76 -15.45
CA ARG A 16 6.86 -6.10 -14.17
C ARG A 16 6.82 -7.11 -13.03
N PRO A 17 7.46 -6.78 -11.87
CA PRO A 17 7.33 -7.61 -10.67
C PRO A 17 5.88 -7.71 -10.22
N GLY A 18 5.54 -8.88 -9.68
CA GLY A 18 4.20 -9.17 -9.18
C GLY A 18 3.72 -10.54 -9.64
N THR A 19 2.83 -11.16 -8.88
CA THR A 19 2.25 -12.47 -9.20
C THR A 19 0.94 -12.35 -9.96
N THR A 20 0.32 -11.15 -9.91
CA THR A 20 -0.97 -10.88 -10.54
C THR A 20 -0.92 -9.63 -11.42
N ALA A 21 -1.88 -9.51 -12.34
CA ALA A 21 -2.02 -8.29 -13.14
C ALA A 21 -2.31 -7.05 -12.28
N ARG A 22 -2.96 -7.24 -11.12
CA ARG A 22 -3.19 -6.17 -10.16
C ARG A 22 -1.86 -5.65 -9.58
N ASP A 23 -0.94 -6.54 -9.24
CA ASP A 23 0.38 -6.17 -8.71
C ASP A 23 1.21 -5.43 -9.77
N GLU A 24 1.18 -5.88 -11.03
CA GLU A 24 1.87 -5.19 -12.13
C GLU A 24 1.32 -3.78 -12.38
N ILE A 25 0.00 -3.58 -12.23
CA ILE A 25 -0.63 -2.26 -12.33
C ILE A 25 -0.15 -1.37 -11.19
N LEU A 26 -0.11 -1.89 -9.96
CA LEU A 26 0.36 -1.14 -8.79
C LEU A 26 1.85 -0.79 -8.90
N ASP A 27 2.70 -1.71 -9.37
CA ASP A 27 4.12 -1.43 -9.60
C ASP A 27 4.31 -0.32 -10.65
N ALA A 28 3.60 -0.39 -11.78
CA ALA A 28 3.65 0.64 -12.81
C ALA A 28 3.16 2.00 -12.32
N ALA A 29 2.06 1.99 -11.55
CA ALA A 29 1.51 3.21 -10.98
C ALA A 29 2.43 3.81 -9.91
N GLY A 30 3.04 2.98 -9.06
CA GLY A 30 4.04 3.41 -8.07
C GLY A 30 5.21 4.13 -8.73
N GLU A 31 5.77 3.56 -9.81
CA GLU A 31 6.80 4.21 -10.60
C GLU A 31 6.34 5.57 -11.14
N LEU A 32 5.23 5.58 -11.88
CA LEU A 32 4.76 6.77 -12.58
C LEU A 32 4.32 7.88 -11.61
N PHE A 33 3.65 7.54 -10.50
CA PHE A 33 3.24 8.53 -9.52
C PHE A 33 4.43 9.15 -8.78
N THR A 34 5.50 8.38 -8.55
CA THR A 34 6.70 8.89 -7.86
C THR A 34 7.67 9.62 -8.79
N THR A 35 7.67 9.33 -10.10
CA THR A 35 8.58 9.95 -11.06
C THR A 35 7.95 11.09 -11.89
N THR A 36 6.70 10.91 -12.32
CA THR A 36 5.96 11.86 -13.17
C THR A 36 4.95 12.68 -12.39
N GLY A 37 4.61 12.22 -11.17
CA GLY A 37 3.56 12.79 -10.33
C GLY A 37 2.17 12.23 -10.65
N TYR A 38 1.28 12.35 -9.66
CA TYR A 38 -0.09 11.85 -9.77
C TYR A 38 -0.86 12.55 -10.91
N THR A 39 -0.84 13.88 -10.95
CA THR A 39 -1.57 14.68 -11.95
C THR A 39 -1.10 14.38 -13.38
N GLY A 40 0.22 14.23 -13.58
CA GLY A 40 0.83 13.94 -14.89
C GLY A 40 0.63 12.51 -15.39
N THR A 41 0.12 11.59 -14.54
CA THR A 41 -0.05 10.18 -14.88
C THR A 41 -1.52 9.88 -15.20
N SER A 42 -1.78 9.18 -16.31
CA SER A 42 -3.11 8.71 -16.71
C SER A 42 -3.25 7.19 -16.54
N THR A 43 -4.48 6.69 -16.40
CA THR A 43 -4.76 5.24 -16.41
C THR A 43 -4.35 4.58 -17.74
N ARG A 44 -4.37 5.33 -18.84
CA ARG A 44 -3.87 4.88 -20.13
C ARG A 44 -2.35 4.66 -20.09
N THR A 45 -1.60 5.62 -19.56
CA THR A 45 -0.14 5.51 -19.41
C THR A 45 0.25 4.32 -18.52
N ILE A 46 -0.49 4.10 -17.43
CA ILE A 46 -0.28 2.94 -16.54
C ILE A 46 -0.54 1.64 -17.31
N ALA A 47 -1.65 1.54 -18.05
CA ALA A 47 -1.99 0.35 -18.82
C ALA A 47 -0.93 0.04 -19.91
N GLU A 48 -0.43 1.06 -20.59
CA GLU A 48 0.66 0.96 -21.58
C GLU A 48 1.96 0.45 -20.94
N ALA A 49 2.31 0.95 -19.74
CA ALA A 49 3.49 0.52 -18.98
C ALA A 49 3.44 -0.95 -18.55
N VAL A 50 2.25 -1.50 -18.30
CA VAL A 50 2.01 -2.91 -17.99
C VAL A 50 1.91 -3.76 -19.26
N GLY A 51 1.59 -3.15 -20.41
CA GLY A 51 1.34 -3.84 -21.67
C GLY A 51 -0.04 -4.47 -21.77
N ILE A 52 -1.03 -3.88 -21.10
CA ILE A 52 -2.44 -4.27 -21.15
C ILE A 52 -3.29 -3.18 -21.83
N ARG A 53 -4.51 -3.53 -22.21
CA ARG A 53 -5.48 -2.53 -22.69
C ARG A 53 -6.02 -1.74 -21.49
N GLN A 54 -6.30 -0.45 -21.68
CA GLN A 54 -6.92 0.39 -20.64
C GLN A 54 -8.25 -0.18 -20.13
N ALA A 55 -9.06 -0.78 -21.00
CA ALA A 55 -10.28 -1.47 -20.59
C ALA A 55 -10.01 -2.64 -19.63
N SER A 56 -8.88 -3.34 -19.79
CA SER A 56 -8.47 -4.40 -18.87
C SER A 56 -8.04 -3.85 -17.50
N LEU A 57 -7.42 -2.68 -17.44
CA LEU A 57 -7.09 -2.01 -16.19
C LEU A 57 -8.36 -1.71 -15.38
N TYR A 58 -9.42 -1.24 -16.03
CA TYR A 58 -10.69 -0.93 -15.36
C TYR A 58 -11.41 -2.14 -14.75
N HIS A 59 -11.04 -3.38 -15.09
CA HIS A 59 -11.50 -4.58 -14.37
C HIS A 59 -10.87 -4.72 -12.98
N TYR A 60 -9.72 -4.09 -12.74
CA TYR A 60 -9.00 -4.14 -11.46
C TYR A 60 -9.21 -2.89 -10.61
N PHE A 61 -9.29 -1.74 -11.26
CA PHE A 61 -9.41 -0.43 -10.60
C PHE A 61 -10.36 0.47 -11.39
N SER A 62 -11.43 0.91 -10.77
CA SER A 62 -12.46 1.73 -11.42
C SER A 62 -11.96 3.14 -11.76
N THR A 63 -11.02 3.65 -10.96
CA THR A 63 -10.48 5.00 -11.11
C THR A 63 -8.98 5.05 -10.83
N LYS A 64 -8.34 6.15 -11.20
CA LYS A 64 -6.93 6.44 -10.83
C LYS A 64 -6.78 6.62 -9.31
N ASP A 65 -7.81 7.17 -8.65
CA ASP A 65 -7.83 7.33 -7.19
C ASP A 65 -7.84 5.98 -6.48
N ASP A 66 -8.53 4.95 -7.02
CA ASP A 66 -8.53 3.60 -6.46
C ASP A 66 -7.13 2.97 -6.52
N ILE A 67 -6.38 3.25 -7.59
CA ILE A 67 -4.98 2.81 -7.72
C ILE A 67 -4.12 3.52 -6.67
N LEU A 68 -4.26 4.83 -6.51
CA LEU A 68 -3.53 5.60 -5.52
C LEU A 68 -3.87 5.12 -4.10
N CYS A 69 -5.15 4.94 -3.78
CA CYS A 69 -5.59 4.40 -2.49
C CYS A 69 -4.95 3.04 -2.19
N ALA A 70 -4.95 2.13 -3.17
CA ALA A 70 -4.35 0.81 -3.01
C ALA A 70 -2.82 0.87 -2.80
N LEU A 71 -2.11 1.79 -3.46
CA LEU A 71 -0.69 2.01 -3.25
C LEU A 71 -0.40 2.55 -1.84
N LEU A 72 -1.16 3.53 -1.40
CA LEU A 72 -1.01 4.12 -0.07
C LEU A 72 -1.33 3.11 1.03
N SER A 73 -2.34 2.27 0.84
CA SER A 73 -2.68 1.20 1.79
C SER A 73 -1.54 0.20 1.97
N GLN A 74 -0.70 -0.03 0.95
CA GLN A 74 0.49 -0.88 1.09
C GLN A 74 1.51 -0.33 2.09
N THR A 75 1.47 0.95 2.43
CA THR A 75 2.36 1.58 3.41
C THR A 75 1.84 1.51 4.84
N VAL A 76 0.59 1.12 5.06
CA VAL A 76 -0.07 1.14 6.37
C VAL A 76 -0.58 -0.24 6.77
N THR A 77 -1.29 -0.92 5.89
CA THR A 77 -1.97 -2.20 6.18
C THR A 77 -1.02 -3.28 6.73
N PRO A 78 0.20 -3.48 6.23
CA PRO A 78 1.10 -4.48 6.80
C PRO A 78 1.50 -4.17 8.25
N THR A 79 1.71 -2.88 8.59
CA THR A 79 2.02 -2.47 9.97
C THR A 79 0.84 -2.71 10.89
N LEU A 80 -0.40 -2.38 10.46
CA LEU A 80 -1.61 -2.72 11.21
C LEU A 80 -1.75 -4.24 11.42
N SER A 81 -1.46 -5.03 10.40
CA SER A 81 -1.51 -6.50 10.47
C SER A 81 -0.44 -7.09 11.38
N PHE A 82 0.65 -6.38 11.61
CA PHE A 82 1.74 -6.81 12.50
C PHE A 82 1.42 -6.57 14.00
N ILE A 83 0.54 -5.64 14.33
CA ILE A 83 0.15 -5.33 15.72
C ILE A 83 -0.32 -6.56 16.48
N PRO A 84 -1.26 -7.42 16.00
CA PRO A 84 -1.67 -8.61 16.69
C PRO A 84 -0.52 -9.60 16.94
N VAL A 85 0.45 -9.70 16.03
CA VAL A 85 1.62 -10.55 16.18
C VAL A 85 2.48 -10.10 17.37
N LEU A 86 2.72 -8.79 17.49
CA LEU A 86 3.46 -8.22 18.61
C LEU A 86 2.71 -8.40 19.93
N THR A 87 1.39 -8.25 19.91
CA THR A 87 0.55 -8.42 21.11
C THR A 87 0.55 -9.86 21.62
N ALA A 88 0.69 -10.84 20.72
CA ALA A 88 0.75 -12.26 21.05
C ALA A 88 2.18 -12.76 21.37
N ALA A 89 3.17 -11.88 21.44
CA ALA A 89 4.55 -12.28 21.73
C ALA A 89 4.71 -12.94 23.11
N ASP A 90 5.50 -14.00 23.18
CA ASP A 90 5.86 -14.71 24.41
C ASP A 90 7.39 -14.81 24.51
N PRO A 91 8.03 -14.21 25.54
CA PRO A 91 7.41 -13.44 26.62
C PRO A 91 6.80 -12.10 26.14
N PRO A 92 5.82 -11.55 26.90
CA PRO A 92 5.19 -10.28 26.54
C PRO A 92 6.21 -9.13 26.45
N LEU A 93 6.04 -8.29 25.43
CA LEU A 93 6.85 -7.09 25.28
C LEU A 93 6.36 -5.97 26.21
N SER A 94 7.27 -5.17 26.73
CA SER A 94 6.93 -3.88 27.35
C SER A 94 6.35 -2.91 26.32
N ALA A 95 5.67 -1.85 26.74
CA ALA A 95 5.17 -0.81 25.83
C ALA A 95 6.29 -0.20 24.97
N ALA A 96 7.47 0.01 25.56
CA ALA A 96 8.66 0.47 24.83
C ALA A 96 9.15 -0.55 23.79
N GLY A 97 9.14 -1.84 24.13
CA GLY A 97 9.49 -2.93 23.22
C GLY A 97 8.51 -3.02 22.04
N HIS A 98 7.22 -2.92 22.31
CA HIS A 98 6.17 -2.84 21.29
C HIS A 98 6.38 -1.65 20.34
N LEU A 99 6.57 -0.45 20.89
CA LEU A 99 6.78 0.76 20.11
C LEU A 99 8.02 0.63 19.22
N HIS A 100 9.14 0.12 19.78
CA HIS A 100 10.36 -0.10 19.01
C HIS A 100 10.14 -1.10 17.86
N ALA A 101 9.57 -2.26 18.14
CA ALA A 101 9.35 -3.29 17.12
C ALA A 101 8.40 -2.81 16.01
N LEU A 102 7.32 -2.12 16.37
CA LEU A 102 6.36 -1.57 15.42
C LEU A 102 7.00 -0.50 14.54
N ALA A 103 7.75 0.45 15.13
CA ALA A 103 8.42 1.51 14.40
C ALA A 103 9.54 0.98 13.49
N ALA A 104 10.30 -0.03 13.94
CA ALA A 104 11.31 -0.69 13.13
C ALA A 104 10.70 -1.40 11.92
N PHE A 105 9.59 -2.11 12.11
CA PHE A 105 8.85 -2.77 11.02
C PHE A 105 8.30 -1.76 10.02
N ASP A 106 7.63 -0.70 10.49
CA ASP A 106 7.05 0.36 9.67
C ASP A 106 8.12 1.08 8.84
N GLY A 107 9.20 1.50 9.50
CA GLY A 107 10.34 2.13 8.83
C GLY A 107 11.00 1.21 7.80
N HIS A 108 11.18 -0.07 8.12
CA HIS A 108 11.73 -1.05 7.19
C HIS A 108 10.90 -1.17 5.91
N GLN A 109 9.58 -1.26 6.01
CA GLN A 109 8.70 -1.31 4.85
C GLN A 109 8.81 -0.08 3.95
N LEU A 110 8.78 1.12 4.56
CA LEU A 110 8.84 2.38 3.83
C LEU A 110 10.17 2.56 3.09
N LEU A 111 11.27 2.14 3.71
CA LEU A 111 12.62 2.31 3.17
C LEU A 111 13.02 1.24 2.14
N ASN A 112 12.47 0.03 2.26
CA ASN A 112 12.80 -1.08 1.35
C ASN A 112 11.78 -1.26 0.22
N GLY A 113 10.77 -0.43 0.13
CA GLY A 113 9.84 -0.38 -1.00
C GLY A 113 10.57 -0.06 -2.31
N ARG A 114 10.19 -0.72 -3.40
CA ARG A 114 10.76 -0.45 -4.74
C ARG A 114 10.59 1.01 -5.16
N TRP A 115 9.48 1.62 -4.78
CA TRP A 115 9.13 3.02 -5.05
C TRP A 115 8.96 3.77 -3.74
N ASN A 116 9.43 5.01 -3.67
CA ASN A 116 9.25 5.85 -2.49
C ASN A 116 7.78 6.32 -2.37
N LEU A 117 6.91 5.39 -1.96
CA LEU A 117 5.47 5.68 -1.79
C LEU A 117 5.23 6.72 -0.69
N GLY A 118 6.15 6.86 0.27
CA GLY A 118 6.09 7.90 1.30
C GLY A 118 6.09 9.32 0.72
N ALA A 119 6.74 9.54 -0.43
CA ALA A 119 6.72 10.83 -1.13
C ALA A 119 5.32 11.22 -1.63
N LEU A 120 4.44 10.22 -1.86
CA LEU A 120 3.07 10.48 -2.27
C LEU A 120 2.24 11.19 -1.18
N TYR A 121 2.61 11.07 0.10
CA TYR A 121 1.93 11.73 1.21
C TYR A 121 1.97 13.27 1.14
N LEU A 122 2.90 13.82 0.37
CA LEU A 122 3.05 15.25 0.16
C LEU A 122 2.17 15.78 -0.99
N GLN A 123 1.47 14.88 -1.71
CA GLN A 123 0.65 15.27 -2.85
C GLN A 123 -0.66 15.92 -2.38
N PRO A 124 -1.06 17.09 -2.97
CA PRO A 124 -2.32 17.76 -2.62
C PRO A 124 -3.58 16.90 -2.86
N GLU A 125 -3.49 15.98 -3.81
CA GLU A 125 -4.55 15.06 -4.24
C GLU A 125 -4.99 14.08 -3.14
N LEU A 126 -4.15 13.84 -2.13
CA LEU A 126 -4.50 12.98 -0.98
C LEU A 126 -5.68 13.49 -0.14
N ARG A 127 -6.12 14.73 -0.35
CA ARG A 127 -7.25 15.31 0.40
C ARG A 127 -8.63 14.93 -0.14
N GLY A 128 -8.68 14.09 -1.19
CA GLY A 128 -9.93 13.65 -1.82
C GLY A 128 -10.70 12.60 -1.01
N ALA A 129 -12.03 12.63 -1.07
CA ALA A 129 -12.93 11.71 -0.36
C ALA A 129 -12.72 10.22 -0.71
N ARG A 130 -12.21 9.91 -1.90
CA ARG A 130 -11.95 8.52 -2.34
C ARG A 130 -10.80 7.83 -1.62
N LEU A 131 -10.03 8.56 -0.83
CA LEU A 131 -8.93 8.04 -0.02
C LEU A 131 -9.33 7.79 1.45
N GLU A 132 -10.61 7.90 1.77
CA GLU A 132 -11.13 7.68 3.13
C GLU A 132 -10.68 6.35 3.76
N PRO A 133 -10.69 5.19 3.06
CA PRO A 133 -10.19 3.94 3.65
C PRO A 133 -8.73 4.04 4.09
N PHE A 134 -7.87 4.65 3.28
CA PHE A 134 -6.47 4.88 3.64
C PHE A 134 -6.32 5.80 4.85
N TRP A 135 -7.10 6.89 4.91
CA TRP A 135 -7.04 7.81 6.03
C TRP A 135 -7.53 7.17 7.33
N SER A 136 -8.56 6.34 7.26
CA SER A 136 -9.07 5.56 8.39
C SER A 136 -7.99 4.61 8.94
N ASP A 137 -7.35 3.83 8.08
CA ASP A 137 -6.27 2.91 8.46
C ASP A 137 -5.08 3.68 9.06
N ARG A 138 -4.70 4.78 8.45
CA ARG A 138 -3.60 5.63 8.95
C ARG A 138 -3.91 6.24 10.31
N GLU A 139 -5.14 6.67 10.54
CA GLU A 139 -5.58 7.18 11.85
C GLU A 139 -5.60 6.07 12.90
N GLN A 140 -6.04 4.86 12.56
CA GLN A 140 -5.95 3.71 13.43
C GLN A 140 -4.51 3.42 13.85
N LEU A 141 -3.57 3.42 12.91
CA LEU A 141 -2.15 3.25 13.20
C LEU A 141 -1.61 4.37 14.10
N ARG A 142 -1.96 5.63 13.82
CA ARG A 142 -1.58 6.78 14.63
C ARG A 142 -2.07 6.65 16.08
N LEU A 143 -3.31 6.23 16.27
CA LEU A 143 -3.90 6.02 17.61
C LEU A 143 -3.18 4.90 18.35
N HIS A 144 -2.75 3.85 17.65
CA HIS A 144 -1.98 2.77 18.26
C HIS A 144 -0.60 3.25 18.75
N TYR A 145 0.13 4.01 17.93
CA TYR A 145 1.38 4.65 18.35
C TYR A 145 1.19 5.57 19.56
N LEU A 146 0.11 6.35 19.56
CA LEU A 146 -0.22 7.24 20.68
C LEU A 146 -0.50 6.46 21.97
N ALA A 147 -1.23 5.35 21.89
CA ALA A 147 -1.52 4.47 23.03
C ALA A 147 -0.25 3.88 23.63
N LEU A 148 0.66 3.37 22.79
CA LEU A 148 1.96 2.86 23.24
C LEU A 148 2.80 3.94 23.91
N SER A 149 2.87 5.13 23.31
CA SER A 149 3.62 6.26 23.87
C SER A 149 3.08 6.67 25.25
N LYS A 150 1.76 6.67 25.44
CA LYS A 150 1.13 6.95 26.76
C LYS A 150 1.43 5.86 27.76
N ALA A 151 1.38 4.59 27.37
CA ALA A 151 1.70 3.45 28.24
C ALA A 151 3.14 3.53 28.76
N ILE A 152 4.11 3.89 27.94
CA ILE A 152 5.51 4.08 28.36
C ILE A 152 5.62 5.13 29.46
N VAL A 153 4.91 6.27 29.34
CA VAL A 153 4.95 7.33 30.34
C VAL A 153 4.34 6.87 31.68
N THR A 154 3.40 5.93 31.65
CA THR A 154 2.76 5.42 32.88
C THR A 154 3.53 4.26 33.52
N GLU A 155 4.40 3.58 32.78
CA GLU A 155 5.28 2.49 33.27
C GLU A 155 6.54 3.04 33.94
N THR A 156 6.86 4.34 33.75
CA THR A 156 8.05 5.02 34.31
C THR A 156 7.73 5.74 35.60
#